data_db80c3b085e7866bda7ed4ee372bd8ba
#
_entry.id   db80c3b085e7866bda7ed4ee372bd8ba
#
_cell.length_a   1.000
_cell.length_b   1.000
_cell.length_c   1.000
_cell.angle_alpha   90.00
_cell.angle_beta   90.00
_cell.angle_gamma   90.00
#
_symmetry.space_group_name_H-M   'P 1'
#
loop_
_entity.id
_entity.type
_entity.pdbx_description
1 polymer ?
#
loop_
_entity_poly.entity_id
_entity_poly.type
_entity_poly.pdbx_seq_one_letter_code
_entity_poly.pdbx_strand_id
1 'polypeptide(L)'
;MHDDQCFYCAQPLPTSWEVDHIIPWTRHPNDAIENLVPADRRCNGAKSDSLPAIGHIARWAEQLTTRRGDLAALVKSTGWVSDQAHTRAVVRSTYRHLAEGTPLWAAVNRNESFARESWSRLLSDQAESHRAADR
;
A
#
# COMPACT_ATOMS: atom_id res chain seq x y z
N MET A 1 -10.61 11.21 7.03
CA MET A 1 -9.94 9.94 7.05
C MET A 1 -8.67 9.92 6.23
N HIS A 2 -8.76 10.14 4.99
CA HIS A 2 -7.61 10.59 4.22
C HIS A 2 -7.68 12.10 4.21
N ASP A 3 -6.53 12.73 4.14
CA ASP A 3 -6.48 14.18 4.06
C ASP A 3 -6.87 14.67 2.66
N ASP A 4 -7.81 13.94 2.01
CA ASP A 4 -8.28 14.20 0.64
C ASP A 4 -7.13 14.29 -0.37
N GLN A 5 -6.12 13.46 -0.17
CA GLN A 5 -4.93 13.41 -1.03
C GLN A 5 -4.81 12.05 -1.71
N CYS A 6 -4.26 12.07 -2.94
CA CYS A 6 -3.87 10.85 -3.62
C CYS A 6 -2.80 10.13 -2.81
N PHE A 7 -2.99 8.83 -2.59
CA PHE A 7 -2.02 8.02 -1.84
C PHE A 7 -0.63 8.05 -2.49
N TYR A 8 -0.57 8.08 -3.81
CA TYR A 8 0.71 7.95 -4.52
C TYR A 8 1.47 9.26 -4.70
N CYS A 9 0.78 10.34 -5.05
CA CYS A 9 1.46 11.61 -5.37
C CYS A 9 1.21 12.72 -4.35
N ALA A 10 0.32 12.48 -3.37
CA ALA A 10 -0.04 13.42 -2.32
C ALA A 10 -0.73 14.71 -2.81
N GLN A 11 -1.08 14.78 -4.08
CA GLN A 11 -1.85 15.92 -4.60
C GLN A 11 -3.31 15.82 -4.13
N PRO A 12 -4.01 16.95 -4.00
CA PRO A 12 -5.42 16.91 -3.62
C PRO A 12 -6.22 16.02 -4.58
N LEU A 13 -7.14 15.23 -4.02
CA LEU A 13 -7.98 14.35 -4.83
C LEU A 13 -9.03 15.18 -5.58
N PRO A 14 -9.16 14.98 -6.89
CA PRO A 14 -10.26 15.56 -7.64
C PRO A 14 -11.59 14.90 -7.26
N THR A 15 -12.71 15.49 -7.66
CA THR A 15 -14.04 14.92 -7.41
C THR A 15 -14.18 13.52 -7.99
N SER A 16 -13.48 13.24 -9.09
CA SER A 16 -13.53 11.96 -9.81
C SER A 16 -12.38 11.02 -9.41
N TRP A 17 -11.97 11.02 -8.13
CA TRP A 17 -10.92 10.11 -7.66
C TRP A 17 -11.37 8.64 -7.73
N GLU A 18 -10.40 7.74 -7.69
CA GLU A 18 -10.62 6.31 -7.84
C GLU A 18 -10.04 5.55 -6.65
N VAL A 19 -10.47 4.31 -6.49
CA VAL A 19 -9.90 3.39 -5.50
C VAL A 19 -8.97 2.44 -6.23
N ASP A 20 -7.74 2.31 -5.74
CA ASP A 20 -6.77 1.40 -6.30
C ASP A 20 -6.43 0.29 -5.30
N HIS A 21 -6.10 -0.88 -5.82
CA HIS A 21 -5.57 -1.99 -5.04
C HIS A 21 -4.05 -1.85 -4.96
N ILE A 22 -3.49 -1.80 -3.75
CA ILE A 22 -2.03 -1.71 -3.54
C ILE A 22 -1.35 -2.89 -4.25
N ILE A 23 -1.79 -4.12 -3.93
CA ILE A 23 -1.40 -5.29 -4.72
C ILE A 23 -2.47 -5.47 -5.79
N PRO A 24 -2.09 -5.40 -7.07
CA PRO A 24 -3.07 -5.47 -8.16
C PRO A 24 -3.94 -6.73 -8.09
N TRP A 25 -5.22 -6.55 -8.38
CA TRP A 25 -6.20 -7.64 -8.42
C TRP A 25 -5.74 -8.82 -9.29
N THR A 26 -5.06 -8.53 -10.40
CA THR A 26 -4.57 -9.55 -11.32
C THR A 26 -3.50 -10.45 -10.71
N ARG A 27 -2.79 -9.95 -9.69
CA ARG A 27 -1.77 -10.75 -8.99
C ARG A 27 -2.39 -11.55 -7.84
N HIS A 28 -3.27 -10.92 -7.07
CA HIS A 28 -3.92 -11.55 -5.94
C HIS A 28 -5.26 -10.85 -5.68
N PRO A 29 -6.39 -11.49 -5.99
CA PRO A 29 -7.71 -10.87 -5.76
C PRO A 29 -7.95 -10.67 -4.27
N ASN A 30 -7.97 -9.41 -3.83
CA ASN A 30 -8.15 -9.06 -2.43
C ASN A 30 -8.84 -7.70 -2.31
N ASP A 31 -10.10 -7.70 -1.91
CA ASP A 31 -10.90 -6.49 -1.70
C ASP A 31 -10.92 -6.05 -0.23
N ALA A 32 -10.08 -6.62 0.62
CA ALA A 32 -9.96 -6.16 1.99
C ALA A 32 -9.61 -4.67 2.01
N ILE A 33 -10.20 -3.93 2.95
CA ILE A 33 -10.03 -2.47 3.03
C ILE A 33 -8.56 -2.08 3.14
N GLU A 34 -7.74 -2.92 3.74
CA GLU A 34 -6.31 -2.68 3.89
C GLU A 34 -5.55 -2.69 2.57
N ASN A 35 -6.11 -3.31 1.52
CA ASN A 35 -5.50 -3.33 0.19
C ASN A 35 -5.98 -2.17 -0.71
N LEU A 36 -6.83 -1.29 -0.20
CA LEU A 36 -7.45 -0.23 -0.97
C LEU A 36 -6.91 1.13 -0.57
N VAL A 37 -6.58 1.96 -1.55
CA VAL A 37 -6.11 3.33 -1.33
C VAL A 37 -6.81 4.29 -2.29
N PRO A 38 -7.03 5.56 -1.88
CA PRO A 38 -7.55 6.56 -2.79
C PRO A 38 -6.46 7.04 -3.73
N ALA A 39 -6.79 7.17 -4.99
CA ALA A 39 -5.84 7.64 -6.00
C ALA A 39 -6.53 8.53 -7.02
N ASP A 40 -5.80 9.49 -7.57
CA ASP A 40 -6.31 10.21 -8.73
C ASP A 40 -6.24 9.29 -9.96
N ARG A 41 -7.00 9.63 -10.99
CA ARG A 41 -7.11 8.81 -12.20
C ARG A 41 -5.77 8.69 -12.93
N ARG A 42 -4.97 9.73 -12.87
CA ARG A 42 -3.68 9.76 -13.54
C ARG A 42 -2.70 8.77 -12.92
N CYS A 43 -2.57 8.76 -11.60
CA CYS A 43 -1.73 7.80 -10.88
C CYS A 43 -2.26 6.38 -11.02
N ASN A 44 -3.57 6.20 -10.83
CA ASN A 44 -4.18 4.87 -10.92
C ASN A 44 -4.00 4.28 -12.33
N GLY A 45 -4.24 5.07 -13.36
CA GLY A 45 -4.06 4.61 -14.75
C GLY A 45 -2.60 4.31 -15.09
N ALA A 46 -1.66 5.13 -14.61
CA ALA A 46 -0.23 4.93 -14.85
C ALA A 46 0.30 3.69 -14.13
N LYS A 47 -0.14 3.48 -12.89
CA LYS A 47 0.26 2.30 -12.11
C LYS A 47 -0.29 1.02 -12.71
N SER A 48 -1.57 1.02 -13.10
CA SER A 48 -2.23 -0.14 -13.68
C SER A 48 -1.96 -1.41 -12.86
N ASP A 49 -1.50 -2.49 -13.49
CA ASP A 49 -1.20 -3.78 -12.85
C ASP A 49 0.19 -3.86 -12.22
N SER A 50 0.92 -2.77 -12.18
CA SER A 50 2.28 -2.76 -11.64
C SER A 50 2.28 -2.82 -10.13
N LEU A 51 3.31 -3.44 -9.57
CA LEU A 51 3.56 -3.37 -8.13
C LEU A 51 4.12 -2.00 -7.79
N PRO A 52 3.68 -1.40 -6.68
CA PRO A 52 4.20 -0.10 -6.26
C PRO A 52 5.63 -0.20 -5.72
N ALA A 53 6.36 0.90 -5.85
CA ALA A 53 7.71 1.03 -5.30
C ALA A 53 7.73 0.81 -3.78
N ILE A 54 8.87 0.40 -3.25
CA ILE A 54 9.03 0.09 -1.83
C ILE A 54 8.62 1.26 -0.94
N GLY A 55 8.91 2.50 -1.36
CA GLY A 55 8.49 3.70 -0.62
C GLY A 55 6.99 3.81 -0.42
N HIS A 56 6.21 3.40 -1.42
CA HIS A 56 4.75 3.37 -1.29
C HIS A 56 4.30 2.30 -0.29
N ILE A 57 4.95 1.14 -0.30
CA ILE A 57 4.66 0.06 0.65
C ILE A 57 4.99 0.48 2.08
N ALA A 58 6.10 1.20 2.27
CA ALA A 58 6.49 1.72 3.59
C ALA A 58 5.41 2.66 4.14
N ARG A 59 4.93 3.60 3.33
CA ARG A 59 3.86 4.52 3.71
C ARG A 59 2.55 3.81 3.99
N TRP A 60 2.21 2.83 3.15
CA TRP A 60 1.02 2.01 3.34
C TRP A 60 1.05 1.30 4.69
N ALA A 61 2.15 0.65 5.04
CA ALA A 61 2.31 -0.07 6.30
C ALA A 61 2.22 0.88 7.51
N GLU A 62 2.82 2.06 7.39
CA GLU A 62 2.74 3.09 8.43
C GLU A 62 1.30 3.56 8.63
N GLN A 63 0.57 3.82 7.54
CA GLN A 63 -0.82 4.25 7.61
C GLN A 63 -1.73 3.19 8.23
N LEU A 64 -1.50 1.91 7.95
CA LEU A 64 -2.26 0.84 8.59
C LEU A 64 -2.09 0.86 10.11
N THR A 65 -0.91 1.20 10.58
CA THR A 65 -0.64 1.28 12.01
C THR A 65 -1.22 2.56 12.62
N THR A 66 -0.96 3.72 12.02
CA THR A 66 -1.38 5.01 12.56
C THR A 66 -2.88 5.26 12.45
N ARG A 67 -3.55 4.64 11.46
CA ARG A 67 -4.98 4.81 11.21
C ARG A 67 -5.81 3.60 11.61
N ARG A 68 -5.29 2.74 12.46
CA ARG A 68 -5.98 1.51 12.89
C ARG A 68 -7.38 1.79 13.42
N GLY A 69 -7.53 2.82 14.27
CA GLY A 69 -8.82 3.19 14.85
C GLY A 69 -9.81 3.66 13.80
N ASP A 70 -9.36 4.49 12.85
CA ASP A 70 -10.20 4.99 11.75
C ASP A 70 -10.67 3.85 10.84
N LEU A 71 -9.78 2.93 10.51
CA LEU A 71 -10.14 1.77 9.69
C LEU A 71 -11.12 0.86 10.40
N ALA A 72 -10.92 0.60 11.69
CA ALA A 72 -11.85 -0.21 12.48
C ALA A 72 -13.23 0.42 12.54
N ALA A 73 -13.30 1.74 12.71
CA ALA A 73 -14.57 2.48 12.71
C ALA A 73 -15.27 2.40 11.36
N LEU A 74 -14.51 2.53 10.27
CA LEU A 74 -15.05 2.44 8.91
C LEU A 74 -15.59 1.05 8.62
N VAL A 75 -14.87 0.00 8.99
CA VAL A 75 -15.33 -1.39 8.83
C VAL A 75 -16.62 -1.60 9.60
N LYS A 76 -16.70 -1.12 10.84
CA LYS A 76 -17.90 -1.24 11.67
C LYS A 76 -19.08 -0.53 11.05
N SER A 77 -18.89 0.66 10.47
CA SER A 77 -19.98 1.45 9.91
C SER A 77 -20.43 0.98 8.54
N THR A 78 -19.54 0.41 7.73
CA THR A 78 -19.83 0.02 6.33
C THR A 78 -20.03 -1.49 6.15
N GLY A 79 -19.51 -2.30 7.05
CA GLY A 79 -19.47 -3.75 6.88
C GLY A 79 -18.45 -4.19 5.83
N TRP A 80 -17.48 -3.35 5.46
CA TRP A 80 -16.50 -3.70 4.45
C TRP A 80 -15.60 -4.83 4.92
N VAL A 81 -15.12 -5.64 3.97
CA VAL A 81 -14.21 -6.74 4.26
C VAL A 81 -12.90 -6.20 4.83
N SER A 82 -12.43 -6.79 5.91
CA SER A 82 -11.17 -6.43 6.56
C SER A 82 -10.39 -7.70 6.90
N ASP A 83 -9.13 -7.74 6.49
CA ASP A 83 -8.22 -8.83 6.86
C ASP A 83 -6.79 -8.31 6.80
N GLN A 84 -6.39 -7.63 7.87
CA GLN A 84 -5.07 -7.00 7.94
C GLN A 84 -3.95 -8.03 7.91
N ALA A 85 -4.07 -9.12 8.66
CA ALA A 85 -3.04 -10.16 8.74
C ALA A 85 -2.81 -10.80 7.37
N HIS A 86 -3.88 -11.15 6.66
CA HIS A 86 -3.79 -11.73 5.33
C HIS A 86 -3.17 -10.72 4.33
N THR A 87 -3.66 -9.48 4.35
CA THR A 87 -3.17 -8.45 3.42
C THR A 87 -1.68 -8.18 3.63
N ARG A 88 -1.22 -8.08 4.88
CA ARG A 88 0.20 -7.92 5.18
C ARG A 88 1.02 -9.12 4.72
N ALA A 89 0.50 -10.33 4.92
CA ALA A 89 1.18 -11.56 4.48
C ALA A 89 1.32 -11.61 2.96
N VAL A 90 0.28 -11.21 2.23
CA VAL A 90 0.31 -11.17 0.76
C VAL A 90 1.37 -10.18 0.27
N VAL A 91 1.44 -8.99 0.87
CA VAL A 91 2.45 -7.98 0.51
C VAL A 91 3.85 -8.53 0.75
N ARG A 92 4.10 -9.09 1.94
CA ARG A 92 5.41 -9.66 2.28
C ARG A 92 5.81 -10.75 1.32
N SER A 93 4.91 -11.69 1.05
CA SER A 93 5.18 -12.80 0.13
C SER A 93 5.46 -12.32 -1.28
N THR A 94 4.68 -11.36 -1.77
CA THR A 94 4.85 -10.82 -3.11
C THR A 94 6.24 -10.22 -3.31
N TYR A 95 6.65 -9.32 -2.42
CA TYR A 95 7.95 -8.65 -2.56
C TYR A 95 9.11 -9.58 -2.25
N ARG A 96 8.95 -10.50 -1.31
CA ARG A 96 9.97 -11.48 -0.96
C ARG A 96 10.40 -12.32 -2.16
N HIS A 97 9.47 -12.62 -3.07
CA HIS A 97 9.72 -13.49 -4.21
C HIS A 97 10.10 -12.73 -5.49
N LEU A 98 10.21 -11.41 -5.44
CA LEU A 98 10.62 -10.65 -6.62
C LEU A 98 12.10 -10.87 -6.93
N ALA A 99 12.40 -10.92 -8.24
CA ALA A 99 13.78 -10.91 -8.70
C ALA A 99 14.40 -9.54 -8.50
N GLU A 100 15.69 -9.51 -8.16
CA GLU A 100 16.46 -8.26 -8.10
C GLU A 100 16.32 -7.50 -9.42
N GLY A 101 16.09 -6.19 -9.35
CA GLY A 101 15.94 -5.35 -10.54
C GLY A 101 14.55 -5.33 -11.14
N THR A 102 13.57 -6.06 -10.59
CA THR A 102 12.20 -6.02 -11.08
C THR A 102 11.69 -4.57 -11.07
N PRO A 103 11.10 -4.07 -12.19
CA PRO A 103 10.56 -2.71 -12.21
C PRO A 103 9.37 -2.57 -11.28
N LEU A 104 9.38 -1.53 -10.46
CA LEU A 104 8.28 -1.15 -9.57
C LEU A 104 7.80 0.24 -9.95
N TRP A 105 6.49 0.45 -9.89
CA TRP A 105 5.93 1.76 -10.24
C TRP A 105 6.11 2.76 -9.10
N ALA A 106 6.78 3.89 -9.38
CA ALA A 106 7.01 4.93 -8.39
C ALA A 106 6.12 6.15 -8.61
N ALA A 107 5.99 6.60 -9.85
CA ALA A 107 5.21 7.77 -10.21
C ALA A 107 4.88 7.71 -11.71
N VAL A 108 4.04 8.62 -12.17
CA VAL A 108 3.77 8.77 -13.61
C VAL A 108 5.11 8.93 -14.34
N ASN A 109 5.36 8.07 -15.31
CA ASN A 109 6.58 8.02 -16.10
C ASN A 109 7.87 7.72 -15.31
N ARG A 110 7.75 7.11 -14.12
CA ARG A 110 8.94 6.74 -13.35
C ARG A 110 8.76 5.39 -12.69
N ASN A 111 9.70 4.49 -12.94
CA ASN A 111 9.82 3.20 -12.26
C ASN A 111 11.11 3.19 -11.42
N GLU A 112 11.10 2.34 -10.40
CA GLU A 112 12.27 2.04 -9.59
C GLU A 112 12.56 0.55 -9.72
N SER A 113 13.83 0.17 -9.59
CA SER A 113 14.21 -1.25 -9.57
C SER A 113 14.05 -1.82 -8.17
N PHE A 114 13.48 -3.01 -8.07
CA PHE A 114 13.43 -3.70 -6.79
C PHE A 114 14.85 -4.03 -6.31
N ALA A 115 15.16 -3.68 -5.08
CA ALA A 115 16.41 -4.02 -4.41
C ALA A 115 16.08 -4.78 -3.13
N ARG A 116 16.57 -6.01 -3.03
CA ARG A 116 16.30 -6.87 -1.85
C ARG A 116 16.83 -6.26 -0.57
N GLU A 117 17.94 -5.56 -0.63
CA GLU A 117 18.50 -4.86 0.52
C GLU A 117 17.53 -3.81 1.07
N SER A 118 16.92 -3.01 0.19
CA SER A 118 15.93 -2.01 0.58
C SER A 118 14.70 -2.66 1.21
N TRP A 119 14.26 -3.79 0.67
CA TRP A 119 13.15 -4.56 1.22
C TRP A 119 13.46 -5.10 2.61
N SER A 120 14.64 -5.69 2.79
CA SER A 120 15.08 -6.21 4.09
C SER A 120 15.19 -5.10 5.13
N ARG A 121 15.66 -3.93 4.73
CA ARG A 121 15.75 -2.76 5.60
C ARG A 121 14.36 -2.30 6.05
N LEU A 122 13.40 -2.25 5.12
CA LEU A 122 12.02 -1.90 5.45
C LEU A 122 11.41 -2.86 6.47
N LEU A 123 11.61 -4.15 6.31
CA LEU A 123 11.12 -5.16 7.26
C LEU A 123 11.73 -4.99 8.65
N SER A 124 13.03 -4.68 8.73
CA SER A 124 13.71 -4.41 10.00
C SER A 124 13.16 -3.18 10.70
N ASP A 125 12.95 -2.10 9.95
CA ASP A 125 12.37 -0.86 10.48
C ASP A 125 10.97 -1.08 11.03
N GLN A 126 10.14 -1.85 10.32
CA GLN A 126 8.79 -2.18 10.77
C GLN A 126 8.80 -3.03 12.04
N ALA A 127 9.72 -3.99 12.14
CA ALA A 127 9.85 -4.83 13.34
C ALA A 127 10.26 -4.01 14.55
N GLU A 128 11.17 -3.04 14.39
CA GLU A 128 11.58 -2.14 15.46
C GLU A 128 10.44 -1.23 15.91
N SER A 129 9.73 -0.65 14.95
CA SER A 129 8.56 0.21 15.24
C SER A 129 7.48 -0.55 16.00
N HIS A 130 7.23 -1.80 15.62
CA HIS A 130 6.24 -2.65 16.27
C HIS A 130 6.64 -2.96 17.70
N ARG A 131 7.90 -3.30 17.93
CA ARG A 131 8.43 -3.56 19.27
C ARG A 131 8.37 -2.34 20.17
N ALA A 132 8.67 -1.16 19.62
CA ALA A 132 8.57 0.09 20.37
C ALA A 132 7.12 0.42 20.76
N ALA A 133 6.15 0.12 19.90
CA ALA A 133 4.74 0.34 20.19
C ALA A 133 4.19 -0.58 21.28
N ASP A 134 4.77 -1.77 21.45
CA ASP A 134 4.36 -2.75 22.46
C ASP A 134 4.96 -2.47 23.85
N ARG A 135 5.80 -1.47 23.97
CA ARG A 135 6.40 -1.05 25.23
C ARG A 135 5.57 0.09 25.82
#